data_84b536450290e2bfbc32cf4591b24e83
#
_entry.id   84b536450290e2bfbc32cf4591b24e83
#
_cell.length_a   1.000
_cell.length_b   1.000
_cell.length_c   1.000
_cell.angle_alpha   90.00
_cell.angle_beta   90.00
_cell.angle_gamma   90.00
#
_symmetry.space_group_name_H-M   'P 1'
#
loop_
_entity.id
_entity.type
_entity.pdbx_description
1 polymer ?
#
loop_
_entity_poly.entity_id
_entity_poly.type
_entity_poly.pdbx_seq_one_letter_code
_entity_poly.pdbx_strand_id
1 'polypeptide(L)'
;ADALHGEPVATAVNASPITRATLAVIQPYFNLCERMGNIGIDLADGRISRVSVEYTGELTETETTPLTTAVLKGLLTPILQQTVNFVNARNIAEERHMEIREVKAKKGHYFTNTVTLTIDTDKGTHRITGSLFDRKEAKIVSLDHFRVDFEPKGCIILAPHENKPGMIGQMAGILGKAGVNINGMQVGASKDKNTNIMA
;
A
#
# COMPACT_ATOMS: atom_id res chain seq x y z
N ALA A 1 12.33 -10.83 -22.09
CA ALA A 1 11.01 -11.42 -21.89
C ALA A 1 10.36 -10.88 -20.61
N ASP A 2 11.03 -10.91 -19.45
CA ASP A 2 10.47 -10.56 -18.13
C ASP A 2 10.07 -9.09 -18.00
N ALA A 3 10.85 -8.15 -18.60
CA ALA A 3 10.51 -6.73 -18.64
C ALA A 3 9.22 -6.43 -19.42
N LEU A 4 8.89 -7.25 -20.42
CA LEU A 4 7.67 -7.10 -21.23
C LEU A 4 6.41 -7.56 -20.49
N HIS A 5 6.57 -8.38 -19.45
CA HIS A 5 5.49 -8.81 -18.57
C HIS A 5 5.35 -7.96 -17.30
N GLY A 6 6.13 -6.84 -17.21
CA GLY A 6 6.08 -5.93 -16.05
C GLY A 6 6.83 -6.43 -14.83
N GLU A 7 7.61 -7.52 -14.96
CA GLU A 7 8.45 -8.05 -13.89
C GLU A 7 9.75 -7.23 -13.75
N PRO A 8 10.25 -7.01 -12.52
CA PRO A 8 11.52 -6.31 -12.29
C PRO A 8 12.69 -7.14 -12.81
N VAL A 9 13.51 -6.55 -13.68
CA VAL A 9 14.69 -7.22 -14.26
C VAL A 9 15.98 -6.69 -13.62
N ALA A 10 16.84 -7.61 -13.22
CA ALA A 10 18.15 -7.32 -12.61
C ALA A 10 19.14 -6.62 -13.57
N THR A 11 18.84 -6.54 -14.86
CA THR A 11 19.73 -6.03 -15.92
C THR A 11 19.15 -4.84 -16.70
N ALA A 12 18.18 -4.11 -16.15
CA ALA A 12 17.61 -2.94 -16.80
C ALA A 12 18.64 -1.81 -16.88
N VAL A 13 18.86 -1.27 -18.08
CA VAL A 13 19.90 -0.25 -18.39
C VAL A 13 19.70 1.06 -17.61
N ASN A 14 18.49 1.32 -17.14
CA ASN A 14 18.12 2.54 -16.37
C ASN A 14 17.80 2.29 -14.90
N ALA A 15 18.07 1.10 -14.35
CA ALA A 15 17.91 0.80 -12.95
C ALA A 15 19.28 0.52 -12.33
N SER A 16 19.52 0.99 -11.10
CA SER A 16 20.69 0.58 -10.33
C SER A 16 20.80 -0.95 -10.30
N PRO A 17 21.98 -1.54 -10.50
CA PRO A 17 22.13 -2.99 -10.55
C PRO A 17 21.73 -3.59 -9.20
N ILE A 18 20.57 -4.20 -9.14
CA ILE A 18 20.07 -4.88 -7.95
C ILE A 18 20.78 -6.23 -7.86
N THR A 19 21.50 -6.46 -6.76
CA THR A 19 22.14 -7.76 -6.53
C THR A 19 21.09 -8.85 -6.30
N ARG A 20 21.42 -10.12 -6.57
CA ARG A 20 20.52 -11.24 -6.25
C ARG A 20 20.16 -11.30 -4.76
N ALA A 21 21.10 -10.94 -3.88
CA ALA A 21 20.87 -10.88 -2.45
C ALA A 21 19.85 -9.81 -2.08
N THR A 22 19.98 -8.61 -2.62
CA THR A 22 19.00 -7.53 -2.46
C THR A 22 17.62 -7.93 -2.99
N LEU A 23 17.56 -8.51 -4.19
CA LEU A 23 16.31 -8.95 -4.78
C LEU A 23 15.59 -9.99 -3.91
N ALA A 24 16.31 -10.94 -3.33
CA ALA A 24 15.72 -11.96 -2.43
C ALA A 24 15.06 -11.33 -1.19
N VAL A 25 15.61 -10.22 -0.68
CA VAL A 25 15.02 -9.50 0.47
C VAL A 25 13.79 -8.70 0.06
N ILE A 26 13.83 -7.97 -1.05
CA ILE A 26 12.75 -7.03 -1.44
C ILE A 26 11.63 -7.69 -2.24
N GLN A 27 11.91 -8.81 -2.94
CA GLN A 27 10.93 -9.49 -3.81
C GLN A 27 9.59 -9.80 -3.12
N PRO A 28 9.54 -10.29 -1.87
CA PRO A 28 8.28 -10.55 -1.20
C PRO A 28 7.42 -9.29 -0.96
N TYR A 29 8.05 -8.11 -0.94
CA TYR A 29 7.37 -6.84 -0.67
C TYR A 29 6.73 -6.20 -1.92
N PHE A 30 7.08 -6.61 -3.15
CA PHE A 30 6.56 -5.98 -4.36
C PHE A 30 5.03 -5.96 -4.40
N ASN A 31 4.41 -7.12 -4.17
CA ASN A 31 2.94 -7.22 -4.16
C ASN A 31 2.31 -6.34 -3.06
N LEU A 32 2.88 -6.36 -1.85
CA LEU A 32 2.43 -5.50 -0.76
C LEU A 32 2.48 -4.02 -1.16
N CYS A 33 3.61 -3.55 -1.69
CA CYS A 33 3.81 -2.17 -2.11
C CYS A 33 2.83 -1.75 -3.21
N GLU A 34 2.64 -2.58 -4.24
CA GLU A 34 1.69 -2.31 -5.31
C GLU A 34 0.25 -2.23 -4.78
N ARG A 35 -0.15 -3.15 -3.90
CA ARG A 35 -1.47 -3.14 -3.25
C ARG A 35 -1.66 -1.94 -2.31
N MET A 36 -0.62 -1.52 -1.60
CA MET A 36 -0.66 -0.28 -0.80
C MET A 36 -0.90 0.94 -1.68
N GLY A 37 -0.28 1.01 -2.86
CA GLY A 37 -0.54 2.05 -3.84
C GLY A 37 -2.00 2.06 -4.30
N ASN A 38 -2.57 0.89 -4.64
CA ASN A 38 -3.97 0.77 -5.04
C ASN A 38 -4.93 1.23 -3.92
N ILE A 39 -4.73 0.77 -2.69
CA ILE A 39 -5.55 1.21 -1.54
C ILE A 39 -5.36 2.71 -1.31
N GLY A 40 -4.13 3.20 -1.46
CA GLY A 40 -3.80 4.60 -1.26
C GLY A 40 -4.54 5.55 -2.19
N ILE A 41 -4.68 5.20 -3.46
CA ILE A 41 -5.42 6.05 -4.41
C ILE A 41 -6.92 6.05 -4.13
N ASP A 42 -7.48 4.93 -3.66
CA ASP A 42 -8.90 4.85 -3.30
C ASP A 42 -9.22 5.65 -2.02
N LEU A 43 -8.25 5.81 -1.12
CA LEU A 43 -8.37 6.65 0.08
C LEU A 43 -8.11 8.14 -0.21
N ALA A 44 -7.23 8.43 -1.16
CA ALA A 44 -6.81 9.80 -1.46
C ALA A 44 -7.93 10.59 -2.13
N ASP A 45 -8.47 11.58 -1.44
CA ASP A 45 -9.37 12.58 -2.02
C ASP A 45 -8.55 13.83 -2.39
N GLY A 46 -8.85 14.41 -3.58
CA GLY A 46 -8.18 15.61 -4.06
C GLY A 46 -6.91 15.34 -4.88
N ARG A 47 -6.11 16.40 -5.05
CA ARG A 47 -4.87 16.35 -5.83
C ARG A 47 -3.71 15.90 -4.95
N ILE A 48 -3.03 14.84 -5.36
CA ILE A 48 -1.83 14.35 -4.68
C ILE A 48 -0.67 15.31 -4.96
N SER A 49 -0.06 15.81 -3.91
CA SER A 49 1.13 16.68 -3.96
C SER A 49 2.42 15.93 -3.61
N ARG A 50 2.32 14.94 -2.71
CA ARG A 50 3.49 14.16 -2.25
C ARG A 50 3.12 12.73 -1.97
N VAL A 51 4.05 11.84 -2.30
CA VAL A 51 4.04 10.41 -1.96
C VAL A 51 5.33 10.10 -1.21
N SER A 52 5.21 9.75 0.07
CA SER A 52 6.36 9.38 0.90
C SER A 52 6.27 7.90 1.27
N VAL A 53 7.36 7.17 1.08
CA VAL A 53 7.45 5.76 1.47
C VAL A 53 8.56 5.60 2.50
N GLU A 54 8.17 5.19 3.70
CA GLU A 54 9.10 4.93 4.80
C GLU A 54 9.32 3.43 4.95
N TYR A 55 10.59 3.05 5.06
CA TYR A 55 11.05 1.68 5.22
C TYR A 55 11.71 1.50 6.58
N THR A 56 11.40 0.40 7.28
CA THR A 56 12.02 0.06 8.56
C THR A 56 12.63 -1.34 8.56
N GLY A 57 13.45 -1.63 9.55
CA GLY A 57 14.09 -2.93 9.75
C GLY A 57 15.11 -3.27 8.67
N GLU A 58 15.12 -4.53 8.21
CA GLU A 58 16.09 -5.03 7.21
C GLU A 58 16.03 -4.27 5.88
N LEU A 59 14.87 -3.65 5.56
CA LEU A 59 14.71 -2.87 4.33
C LEU A 59 15.58 -1.61 4.32
N THR A 60 15.99 -1.10 5.48
CA THR A 60 16.85 0.09 5.57
C THR A 60 18.26 -0.14 5.01
N GLU A 61 18.71 -1.39 5.02
CA GLU A 61 20.04 -1.81 4.54
C GLU A 61 20.02 -2.20 3.05
N THR A 62 18.86 -2.11 2.38
CA THR A 62 18.69 -2.51 0.99
C THR A 62 18.38 -1.33 0.07
N GLU A 63 18.51 -1.54 -1.24
CA GLU A 63 18.00 -0.61 -2.25
C GLU A 63 16.47 -0.72 -2.32
N THR A 64 15.77 0.36 -1.92
CA THR A 64 14.29 0.38 -1.78
C THR A 64 13.57 1.05 -2.94
N THR A 65 14.28 1.71 -3.85
CA THR A 65 13.69 2.40 -5.01
C THR A 65 12.75 1.52 -5.84
N PRO A 66 13.03 0.21 -6.06
CA PRO A 66 12.09 -0.65 -6.77
C PRO A 66 10.76 -0.85 -6.03
N LEU A 67 10.78 -0.86 -4.70
CA LEU A 67 9.56 -0.95 -3.88
C LEU A 67 8.74 0.35 -3.94
N THR A 68 9.41 1.51 -3.90
CA THR A 68 8.76 2.80 -4.14
C THR A 68 8.12 2.83 -5.53
N THR A 69 8.80 2.31 -6.54
CA THR A 69 8.25 2.21 -7.90
C THR A 69 7.03 1.29 -7.95
N ALA A 70 7.02 0.19 -7.18
CA ALA A 70 5.84 -0.67 -7.07
C ALA A 70 4.65 0.07 -6.43
N VAL A 71 4.89 0.88 -5.39
CA VAL A 71 3.85 1.74 -4.79
C VAL A 71 3.29 2.70 -5.85
N LEU A 72 4.16 3.42 -6.58
CA LEU A 72 3.74 4.37 -7.61
C LEU A 72 2.97 3.67 -8.75
N LYS A 73 3.41 2.49 -9.18
CA LYS A 73 2.69 1.68 -10.16
C LYS A 73 1.27 1.37 -9.66
N GLY A 74 1.13 0.87 -8.44
CA GLY A 74 -0.18 0.59 -7.84
C GLY A 74 -1.06 1.83 -7.75
N LEU A 75 -0.51 2.96 -7.32
CA LEU A 75 -1.22 4.23 -7.15
C LEU A 75 -1.70 4.81 -8.49
N LEU A 76 -0.90 4.69 -9.54
CA LEU A 76 -1.19 5.33 -10.83
C LEU A 76 -2.02 4.44 -11.78
N THR A 77 -1.89 3.11 -11.70
CA THR A 77 -2.58 2.18 -12.60
C THR A 77 -4.10 2.38 -12.62
N PRO A 78 -4.81 2.53 -11.47
CA PRO A 78 -6.27 2.65 -11.49
C PRO A 78 -6.81 3.94 -12.12
N ILE A 79 -6.00 5.01 -12.14
CA ILE A 79 -6.44 6.35 -12.56
C ILE A 79 -5.98 6.75 -13.96
N LEU A 80 -5.16 5.90 -14.61
CA LEU A 80 -4.61 6.21 -15.91
C LEU A 80 -5.07 5.22 -16.98
N GLN A 81 -5.38 5.73 -18.15
CA GLN A 81 -5.72 4.90 -19.33
C GLN A 81 -4.49 4.27 -19.98
N GLN A 82 -3.30 4.84 -19.74
CA GLN A 82 -2.03 4.33 -20.27
C GLN A 82 -1.47 3.22 -19.38
N THR A 83 -0.69 2.32 -19.97
CA THR A 83 -0.02 1.26 -19.24
C THR A 83 1.06 1.83 -18.30
N VAL A 84 0.90 1.60 -17.01
CA VAL A 84 1.89 1.94 -15.98
C VAL A 84 2.71 0.70 -15.64
N ASN A 85 4.03 0.83 -15.66
CA ASN A 85 4.96 -0.26 -15.37
C ASN A 85 6.15 0.23 -14.51
N PHE A 86 7.08 -0.66 -14.17
CA PHE A 86 8.24 -0.32 -13.33
C PHE A 86 9.22 0.65 -13.99
N VAL A 87 9.17 0.85 -15.31
CA VAL A 87 10.06 1.76 -16.03
C VAL A 87 9.52 3.19 -16.03
N ASN A 88 8.19 3.35 -16.18
CA ASN A 88 7.58 4.66 -16.40
C ASN A 88 6.84 5.24 -15.18
N ALA A 89 6.54 4.44 -14.14
CA ALA A 89 5.72 4.88 -13.01
C ALA A 89 6.28 6.14 -12.31
N ARG A 90 7.60 6.20 -12.08
CA ARG A 90 8.24 7.35 -11.45
C ARG A 90 8.16 8.61 -12.32
N ASN A 91 8.49 8.50 -13.61
CA ASN A 91 8.42 9.62 -14.55
C ASN A 91 7.00 10.18 -14.64
N ILE A 92 5.98 9.29 -14.72
CA ILE A 92 4.57 9.70 -14.76
C ILE A 92 4.18 10.45 -13.48
N ALA A 93 4.65 10.01 -12.31
CA ALA A 93 4.38 10.71 -11.05
C ALA A 93 5.04 12.11 -11.03
N GLU A 94 6.28 12.22 -11.50
CA GLU A 94 7.02 13.48 -11.58
C GLU A 94 6.39 14.45 -12.60
N GLU A 95 5.96 13.98 -13.76
CA GLU A 95 5.21 14.77 -14.75
C GLU A 95 3.89 15.31 -14.20
N ARG A 96 3.29 14.61 -13.23
CA ARG A 96 2.10 15.02 -12.50
C ARG A 96 2.40 15.93 -11.29
N HIS A 97 3.66 16.35 -11.15
CA HIS A 97 4.13 17.20 -10.05
C HIS A 97 3.94 16.59 -8.65
N MET A 98 4.02 15.26 -8.56
CA MET A 98 4.03 14.56 -7.28
C MET A 98 5.46 14.54 -6.73
N GLU A 99 5.68 15.06 -5.54
CA GLU A 99 6.96 14.93 -4.85
C GLU A 99 7.10 13.50 -4.31
N ILE A 100 8.15 12.79 -4.70
CA ILE A 100 8.40 11.40 -4.27
C ILE A 100 9.50 11.43 -3.22
N ARG A 101 9.23 10.90 -2.03
CA ARG A 101 10.19 10.79 -0.93
C ARG A 101 10.36 9.35 -0.48
N GLU A 102 11.61 8.94 -0.30
CA GLU A 102 11.98 7.68 0.34
C GLU A 102 12.64 7.99 1.68
N VAL A 103 12.15 7.35 2.75
CA VAL A 103 12.66 7.53 4.10
C VAL A 103 13.07 6.17 4.66
N LYS A 104 14.26 6.08 5.22
CA LYS A 104 14.77 4.90 5.92
C LYS A 104 14.86 5.21 7.41
N ALA A 105 14.02 4.56 8.22
CA ALA A 105 13.96 4.78 9.67
C ALA A 105 14.43 3.54 10.44
N LYS A 106 15.38 3.74 11.37
CA LYS A 106 16.01 2.63 12.12
C LYS A 106 15.06 1.87 13.06
N LYS A 107 13.90 2.44 13.43
CA LYS A 107 12.92 1.82 14.32
C LYS A 107 11.52 1.89 13.75
N GLY A 108 10.88 0.73 13.57
CA GLY A 108 9.44 0.62 13.39
C GLY A 108 8.72 0.65 14.75
N HIS A 109 7.46 1.09 14.77
CA HIS A 109 6.70 1.25 16.03
C HIS A 109 6.27 -0.07 16.67
N TYR A 110 5.90 -1.10 15.88
CA TYR A 110 5.35 -2.37 16.39
C TYR A 110 5.86 -3.63 15.66
N PHE A 111 6.36 -3.48 14.43
CA PHE A 111 6.85 -4.58 13.61
C PHE A 111 8.30 -4.31 13.22
N THR A 112 9.08 -5.38 13.05
CA THR A 112 10.51 -5.27 12.74
C THR A 112 10.74 -4.67 11.37
N ASN A 113 9.97 -5.12 10.37
CA ASN A 113 10.07 -4.68 8.97
C ASN A 113 8.73 -4.13 8.52
N THR A 114 8.64 -2.84 8.26
CA THR A 114 7.43 -2.21 7.74
C THR A 114 7.71 -1.35 6.52
N VAL A 115 6.69 -1.25 5.68
CA VAL A 115 6.57 -0.22 4.64
C VAL A 115 5.42 0.68 5.04
N THR A 116 5.66 1.98 5.14
CA THR A 116 4.62 2.97 5.40
C THR A 116 4.51 3.94 4.23
N LEU A 117 3.37 3.91 3.57
CA LEU A 117 3.00 4.85 2.52
C LEU A 117 2.25 6.03 3.14
N THR A 118 2.71 7.24 2.87
CA THR A 118 2.01 8.49 3.21
C THR A 118 1.71 9.25 1.93
N ILE A 119 0.46 9.64 1.75
CA ILE A 119 -0.03 10.40 0.59
C ILE A 119 -0.57 11.73 1.10
N ASP A 120 0.07 12.82 0.69
CA ASP A 120 -0.39 14.18 0.99
C ASP A 120 -1.19 14.71 -0.21
N THR A 121 -2.41 15.16 0.06
CA THR A 121 -3.29 15.82 -0.92
C THR A 121 -3.64 17.23 -0.47
N ASP A 122 -4.30 17.99 -1.32
CA ASP A 122 -4.85 19.30 -0.97
C ASP A 122 -6.05 19.23 0.01
N LYS A 123 -6.56 18.02 0.31
CA LYS A 123 -7.65 17.80 1.25
C LYS A 123 -7.24 17.09 2.55
N GLY A 124 -6.05 16.52 2.59
CA GLY A 124 -5.57 15.83 3.78
C GLY A 124 -4.40 14.88 3.51
N THR A 125 -4.03 14.15 4.54
CA THR A 125 -2.96 13.16 4.51
C THR A 125 -3.51 11.80 4.87
N HIS A 126 -3.19 10.79 4.06
CA HIS A 126 -3.52 9.39 4.30
C HIS A 126 -2.26 8.57 4.53
N ARG A 127 -2.33 7.62 5.45
CA ARG A 127 -1.21 6.77 5.81
C ARG A 127 -1.60 5.30 5.85
N ILE A 128 -0.83 4.47 5.17
CA ILE A 128 -1.02 3.02 5.11
C ILE A 128 0.27 2.36 5.58
N THR A 129 0.19 1.45 6.54
CA THR A 129 1.35 0.66 6.96
C THR A 129 1.10 -0.81 6.66
N GLY A 130 2.06 -1.42 5.99
CA GLY A 130 2.07 -2.84 5.68
C GLY A 130 3.32 -3.52 6.22
N SER A 131 3.22 -4.83 6.45
CA SER A 131 4.31 -5.69 6.88
C SER A 131 4.18 -7.07 6.25
N LEU A 132 5.26 -7.85 6.26
CA LEU A 132 5.25 -9.26 5.91
C LEU A 132 5.38 -10.10 7.18
N PHE A 133 4.44 -11.04 7.35
CA PHE A 133 4.51 -12.08 8.37
C PHE A 133 5.18 -13.30 7.76
N ASP A 134 6.10 -13.90 8.52
CA ASP A 134 6.92 -15.03 8.08
C ASP A 134 7.58 -14.83 6.70
N ARG A 135 7.89 -13.57 6.35
CA ARG A 135 8.48 -13.15 5.06
C ARG A 135 7.64 -13.52 3.82
N LYS A 136 6.37 -13.89 4.00
CA LYS A 136 5.50 -14.37 2.91
C LYS A 136 4.11 -13.76 2.90
N GLU A 137 3.50 -13.61 4.07
CA GLU A 137 2.12 -13.12 4.18
C GLU A 137 2.08 -11.61 4.28
N ALA A 138 1.66 -10.95 3.21
CA ALA A 138 1.50 -9.51 3.19
C ALA A 138 0.25 -9.12 3.97
N LYS A 139 0.38 -8.18 4.92
CA LYS A 139 -0.73 -7.63 5.68
C LYS A 139 -0.68 -6.12 5.75
N ILE A 140 -1.84 -5.50 5.68
CA ILE A 140 -2.02 -4.10 6.08
C ILE A 140 -2.29 -4.10 7.58
N VAL A 141 -1.48 -3.37 8.32
CA VAL A 141 -1.51 -3.34 9.79
C VAL A 141 -1.99 -2.01 10.37
N SER A 142 -2.05 -0.97 9.53
CA SER A 142 -2.63 0.33 9.88
C SER A 142 -3.16 1.05 8.66
N LEU A 143 -4.32 1.70 8.80
CA LEU A 143 -4.88 2.67 7.85
C LEU A 143 -5.19 3.95 8.62
N ASP A 144 -4.51 5.04 8.27
CA ASP A 144 -4.58 6.31 9.00
C ASP A 144 -4.37 6.10 10.52
N HIS A 145 -5.38 6.36 11.31
CA HIS A 145 -5.38 6.20 12.77
C HIS A 145 -5.98 4.85 13.23
N PHE A 146 -6.47 4.01 12.28
CA PHE A 146 -7.05 2.71 12.60
C PHE A 146 -5.98 1.61 12.61
N ARG A 147 -5.99 0.78 13.64
CA ARG A 147 -5.25 -0.49 13.63
C ARG A 147 -6.09 -1.55 12.96
N VAL A 148 -5.53 -2.17 11.95
CA VAL A 148 -6.16 -3.25 11.18
C VAL A 148 -5.20 -4.42 11.03
N ASP A 149 -5.69 -5.56 10.56
CA ASP A 149 -4.87 -6.73 10.24
C ASP A 149 -5.58 -7.53 9.16
N PHE A 150 -5.36 -7.19 7.89
CA PHE A 150 -5.94 -7.93 6.78
C PHE A 150 -4.94 -8.12 5.64
N GLU A 151 -5.15 -9.20 4.87
CA GLU A 151 -4.39 -9.43 3.64
C GLU A 151 -4.91 -8.51 2.52
N PRO A 152 -4.03 -7.78 1.81
CA PRO A 152 -4.44 -6.93 0.69
C PRO A 152 -4.65 -7.75 -0.59
N LYS A 153 -5.61 -8.70 -0.57
CA LYS A 153 -5.94 -9.59 -1.69
C LYS A 153 -7.40 -9.43 -2.14
N GLY A 154 -7.63 -9.65 -3.44
CA GLY A 154 -8.98 -9.62 -4.00
C GLY A 154 -9.62 -8.23 -3.97
N CYS A 155 -10.94 -8.18 -3.86
CA CYS A 155 -11.72 -6.96 -3.66
C CYS A 155 -11.77 -6.62 -2.17
N ILE A 156 -11.45 -5.39 -1.83
CA ILE A 156 -11.45 -4.89 -0.45
C ILE A 156 -12.47 -3.77 -0.35
N ILE A 157 -13.32 -3.82 0.64
CA ILE A 157 -14.26 -2.75 0.98
C ILE A 157 -13.77 -2.12 2.28
N LEU A 158 -13.43 -0.84 2.25
CA LEU A 158 -13.09 -0.05 3.42
C LEU A 158 -14.30 0.79 3.80
N ALA A 159 -14.89 0.53 4.97
CA ALA A 159 -16.10 1.21 5.43
C ALA A 159 -15.88 1.87 6.80
N PRO A 160 -15.49 3.15 6.83
CA PRO A 160 -15.50 3.93 8.07
C PRO A 160 -16.92 4.05 8.60
N HIS A 161 -17.10 3.86 9.92
CA HIS A 161 -18.43 3.91 10.55
C HIS A 161 -18.33 4.34 12.02
N GLU A 162 -19.45 4.80 12.57
CA GLU A 162 -19.55 5.07 13.98
C GLU A 162 -19.44 3.77 14.80
N ASN A 163 -18.78 3.83 15.93
CA ASN A 163 -18.65 2.68 16.83
C ASN A 163 -19.96 2.45 17.60
N LYS A 164 -20.94 1.83 16.94
CA LYS A 164 -22.26 1.52 17.47
C LYS A 164 -22.62 0.05 17.29
N PRO A 165 -23.41 -0.54 18.23
CA PRO A 165 -23.95 -1.89 18.05
C PRO A 165 -24.75 -2.02 16.75
N GLY A 166 -24.63 -3.17 16.08
CA GLY A 166 -25.40 -3.50 14.88
C GLY A 166 -24.76 -3.11 13.54
N MET A 167 -23.72 -2.26 13.53
CA MET A 167 -23.09 -1.80 12.28
C MET A 167 -22.53 -2.95 11.43
N ILE A 168 -21.87 -3.93 12.04
CA ILE A 168 -21.35 -5.11 11.34
C ILE A 168 -22.50 -5.92 10.71
N GLY A 169 -23.58 -6.12 11.47
CA GLY A 169 -24.75 -6.85 10.99
C GLY A 169 -25.45 -6.16 9.83
N GLN A 170 -25.54 -4.83 9.83
CA GLN A 170 -26.09 -4.04 8.73
C GLN A 170 -25.23 -4.17 7.47
N MET A 171 -23.91 -4.01 7.58
CA MET A 171 -23.00 -4.15 6.45
C MET A 171 -23.06 -5.55 5.86
N ALA A 172 -22.94 -6.59 6.69
CA ALA A 172 -23.01 -7.98 6.24
C ALA A 172 -24.39 -8.29 5.60
N GLY A 173 -25.47 -7.74 6.14
CA GLY A 173 -26.82 -7.88 5.56
C GLY A 173 -26.97 -7.23 4.19
N ILE A 174 -26.37 -6.05 3.98
CA ILE A 174 -26.36 -5.36 2.67
C ILE A 174 -25.59 -6.19 1.65
N LEU A 175 -24.40 -6.64 1.97
CA LEU A 175 -23.56 -7.43 1.08
C LEU A 175 -24.22 -8.78 0.74
N GLY A 176 -24.77 -9.47 1.74
CA GLY A 176 -25.48 -10.74 1.54
C GLY A 176 -26.72 -10.60 0.65
N LYS A 177 -27.52 -9.54 0.82
CA LYS A 177 -28.66 -9.24 -0.06
C LYS A 177 -28.24 -8.94 -1.50
N ALA A 178 -27.06 -8.35 -1.68
CA ALA A 178 -26.46 -8.09 -3.00
C ALA A 178 -25.78 -9.33 -3.61
N GLY A 179 -25.83 -10.49 -2.95
CA GLY A 179 -25.18 -11.72 -3.42
C GLY A 179 -23.65 -11.70 -3.29
N VAL A 180 -23.08 -10.77 -2.51
CA VAL A 180 -21.62 -10.66 -2.30
C VAL A 180 -21.23 -11.55 -1.14
N ASN A 181 -20.29 -12.49 -1.41
CA ASN A 181 -19.71 -13.34 -0.36
C ASN A 181 -18.60 -12.59 0.38
N ILE A 182 -18.60 -12.70 1.71
CA ILE A 182 -17.57 -12.15 2.58
C ILE A 182 -16.60 -13.27 2.94
N ASN A 183 -15.37 -13.21 2.42
CA ASN A 183 -14.32 -14.17 2.72
C ASN A 183 -13.58 -13.86 4.03
N GLY A 184 -13.55 -12.59 4.42
CA GLY A 184 -12.98 -12.12 5.66
C GLY A 184 -13.55 -10.76 6.02
N MET A 185 -13.61 -10.44 7.29
CA MET A 185 -14.04 -9.13 7.79
C MET A 185 -13.25 -8.80 9.04
N GLN A 186 -12.72 -7.59 9.08
CA GLN A 186 -12.05 -7.04 10.25
C GLN A 186 -12.66 -5.71 10.67
N VAL A 187 -12.57 -5.40 11.94
CA VAL A 187 -12.94 -4.10 12.48
C VAL A 187 -11.71 -3.48 13.15
N GLY A 188 -11.20 -2.43 12.55
CA GLY A 188 -10.14 -1.60 13.11
C GLY A 188 -10.71 -0.51 13.99
N ALA A 189 -10.24 -0.42 15.24
CA ALA A 189 -10.67 0.63 16.15
C ALA A 189 -9.77 1.86 16.03
N SER A 190 -10.39 3.04 16.11
CA SER A 190 -9.69 4.31 16.28
C SER A 190 -9.21 4.50 17.72
N LYS A 191 -8.20 5.33 17.91
CA LYS A 191 -7.71 5.72 19.25
C LYS A 191 -8.74 6.48 20.07
N ASP A 192 -9.59 7.25 19.43
CA ASP A 192 -10.69 8.01 20.08
C ASP A 192 -11.90 7.16 20.42
N LYS A 193 -11.95 5.90 19.95
CA LYS A 193 -13.01 4.91 20.16
C LYS A 193 -14.40 5.33 19.64
N ASN A 194 -14.53 6.44 18.95
CA ASN A 194 -15.81 6.92 18.41
C ASN A 194 -16.09 6.39 17.00
N THR A 195 -15.02 6.16 16.24
CA THR A 195 -15.10 5.63 14.88
C THR A 195 -14.33 4.33 14.76
N ASN A 196 -14.80 3.46 13.90
CA ASN A 196 -14.14 2.24 13.49
C ASN A 196 -14.05 2.19 11.97
N ILE A 197 -13.26 1.27 11.44
CA ILE A 197 -13.24 0.93 10.03
C ILE A 197 -13.45 -0.58 9.88
N MET A 198 -14.36 -0.98 9.01
CA MET A 198 -14.45 -2.37 8.54
C MET A 198 -13.62 -2.52 7.26
N ALA A 199 -12.85 -3.60 7.18
CA ALA A 199 -12.07 -3.99 6.03
C ALA A 199 -12.36 -5.45 5.66
#